data_adb5665dd4a2876ce4cec13789d758df
#
_entry.id   adb5665dd4a2876ce4cec13789d758df
#
_cell.length_a   1.000
_cell.length_b   1.000
_cell.length_c   1.000
_cell.angle_alpha   90.00
_cell.angle_beta   90.00
_cell.angle_gamma   90.00
#
_symmetry.space_group_name_H-M   'P 1'
#
loop_
_entity.id
_entity.type
_entity.pdbx_description
1 polymer ?
#
loop_
_entity_poly.entity_id
_entity_poly.type
_entity_poly.pdbx_seq_one_letter_code
_entity_poly.pdbx_strand_id
1 'polypeptide(L)'
;MIVAGVTELAHLLGVTDACTTLGVPRSSYYRALQPTPTRRADSGLPGLPSRRHPARSLSEAERAHIRELLNSERFADCAPRTVWATLLDDQQYHCSWRTMYRILAEADQVRERRDQIRRTGYSAPELLATAPNQLWSWDITKLRGPATWTYYYLYVILDVFSRAVVGWMLAEREDASLAEALIADTCAKEGIVPPQLTIHADRGSAMTSKAVAHLLADLGVTKTHSRPHVSNDHPCSEAAFKTLKYRPSYPDRFGRLIDARAWARPFFDWYNHIHRHSGIGLLSPATVHAGQASAQVAARQQVLDLAYLAHPERFVRGRPTPPPVPTAVWINPPLRAQETAPRDVSAVSDTSTIAP
;
A
#
# COMPACT_ATOMS: atom_id res chain seq x y z
N MET A 1 -1.03 -43.63 15.50
CA MET A 1 -2.07 -43.68 16.57
C MET A 1 -3.44 -43.24 16.06
N ILE A 2 -3.62 -42.05 15.49
CA ILE A 2 -4.96 -41.51 15.12
C ILE A 2 -5.64 -42.37 14.01
N VAL A 3 -4.90 -42.81 12.99
CA VAL A 3 -5.46 -43.64 11.87
C VAL A 3 -5.93 -45.01 12.36
N ALA A 4 -5.21 -45.63 13.31
CA ALA A 4 -5.62 -46.88 13.93
C ALA A 4 -6.93 -46.70 14.70
N GLY A 5 -7.11 -45.63 15.48
CA GLY A 5 -8.35 -45.32 16.18
C GLY A 5 -9.55 -45.11 15.24
N VAL A 6 -9.34 -44.45 14.07
CA VAL A 6 -10.40 -44.33 13.05
C VAL A 6 -10.75 -45.71 12.48
N THR A 7 -9.78 -46.59 12.25
CA THR A 7 -10.04 -47.92 11.71
C THR A 7 -10.86 -48.78 12.67
N GLU A 8 -10.54 -48.75 13.96
CA GLU A 8 -11.30 -49.49 15.00
C GLU A 8 -12.76 -48.97 15.12
N LEU A 9 -12.95 -47.68 15.20
CA LEU A 9 -14.27 -47.08 15.28
C LEU A 9 -15.09 -47.23 13.99
N ALA A 10 -14.43 -47.31 12.84
CA ALA A 10 -15.10 -47.44 11.55
C ALA A 10 -15.85 -48.78 11.40
N HIS A 11 -15.45 -49.85 12.12
CA HIS A 11 -16.19 -51.12 12.16
C HIS A 11 -17.52 -51.02 12.93
N LEU A 12 -17.63 -50.08 13.86
CA LEU A 12 -18.83 -49.90 14.72
C LEU A 12 -19.74 -48.82 14.19
N LEU A 13 -19.22 -47.68 13.72
CA LEU A 13 -19.98 -46.49 13.41
C LEU A 13 -19.94 -46.11 11.91
N GLY A 14 -19.14 -46.81 11.12
CA GLY A 14 -18.84 -46.40 9.73
C GLY A 14 -17.72 -45.33 9.65
N VAL A 15 -17.04 -45.28 8.51
CA VAL A 15 -15.84 -44.41 8.31
C VAL A 15 -16.17 -42.94 8.46
N THR A 16 -17.36 -42.51 8.03
CA THR A 16 -17.76 -41.09 8.10
C THR A 16 -17.86 -40.61 9.54
N ASP A 17 -18.60 -41.35 10.39
CA ASP A 17 -18.86 -40.98 11.77
C ASP A 17 -17.62 -41.16 12.64
N ALA A 18 -16.82 -42.21 12.39
CA ALA A 18 -15.53 -42.39 13.05
C ALA A 18 -14.56 -41.22 12.75
N CYS A 19 -14.46 -40.77 11.51
CA CYS A 19 -13.63 -39.63 11.14
C CYS A 19 -14.14 -38.32 11.80
N THR A 20 -15.45 -38.11 11.86
CA THR A 20 -16.06 -36.93 12.48
C THR A 20 -15.81 -36.92 13.97
N THR A 21 -16.00 -38.06 14.63
CA THR A 21 -15.82 -38.21 16.09
C THR A 21 -14.38 -37.95 16.54
N LEU A 22 -13.41 -38.36 15.72
CA LEU A 22 -11.98 -38.17 16.02
C LEU A 22 -11.37 -36.91 15.37
N GLY A 23 -12.17 -36.07 14.73
CA GLY A 23 -11.72 -34.83 14.13
C GLY A 23 -10.73 -34.99 12.96
N VAL A 24 -10.79 -36.14 12.26
CA VAL A 24 -9.86 -36.47 11.16
C VAL A 24 -10.53 -36.31 9.81
N PRO A 25 -10.00 -35.50 8.88
CA PRO A 25 -10.54 -35.42 7.52
C PRO A 25 -10.51 -36.79 6.84
N ARG A 26 -11.64 -37.22 6.23
CA ARG A 26 -11.74 -38.51 5.51
C ARG A 26 -10.64 -38.67 4.45
N SER A 27 -10.26 -37.58 3.76
CA SER A 27 -9.17 -37.61 2.78
C SER A 27 -7.82 -37.99 3.39
N SER A 28 -7.56 -37.57 4.63
CA SER A 28 -6.34 -37.89 5.37
C SER A 28 -6.33 -39.36 5.80
N TYR A 29 -7.48 -39.90 6.22
CA TYR A 29 -7.65 -41.29 6.55
C TYR A 29 -7.36 -42.22 5.36
N TYR A 30 -8.04 -41.96 4.21
CA TYR A 30 -7.82 -42.78 3.00
C TYR A 30 -6.40 -42.63 2.40
N ARG A 31 -5.79 -41.44 2.55
CA ARG A 31 -4.39 -41.25 2.11
C ARG A 31 -3.42 -42.06 2.94
N ALA A 32 -3.68 -42.21 4.25
CA ALA A 32 -2.84 -42.99 5.14
C ALA A 32 -3.00 -44.51 4.94
N LEU A 33 -4.15 -44.99 4.43
CA LEU A 33 -4.39 -46.38 4.07
C LEU A 33 -3.80 -46.78 2.72
N GLN A 34 -3.45 -45.80 1.84
CA GLN A 34 -2.77 -46.13 0.61
C GLN A 34 -1.34 -46.57 0.92
N PRO A 35 -0.86 -47.71 0.36
CA PRO A 35 0.51 -48.11 0.53
C PRO A 35 1.40 -46.96 0.03
N THR A 36 2.28 -46.49 0.90
CA THR A 36 3.27 -45.44 0.56
C THR A 36 4.04 -45.99 -0.65
N PRO A 37 4.07 -45.31 -1.80
CA PRO A 37 4.91 -45.73 -2.90
C PRO A 37 6.34 -45.74 -2.36
N THR A 38 6.92 -46.91 -2.22
CA THR A 38 8.30 -47.10 -1.80
C THR A 38 9.15 -46.20 -2.69
N ARG A 39 9.73 -45.17 -2.13
CA ARG A 39 10.75 -44.33 -2.75
C ARG A 39 11.90 -45.31 -3.08
N ARG A 40 11.92 -45.82 -4.30
CA ARG A 40 13.03 -46.67 -4.78
C ARG A 40 14.28 -45.82 -4.61
N ALA A 41 15.18 -46.34 -3.78
CA ALA A 41 16.52 -45.81 -3.65
C ALA A 41 17.13 -45.65 -5.04
N ASP A 42 17.79 -44.55 -5.24
CA ASP A 42 18.55 -44.19 -6.44
C ASP A 42 19.63 -45.28 -6.70
N SER A 43 19.26 -46.32 -7.44
CA SER A 43 20.20 -47.25 -7.99
C SER A 43 20.55 -46.69 -9.37
N GLY A 44 21.76 -46.13 -9.49
CA GLY A 44 22.32 -45.61 -10.72
C GLY A 44 22.41 -46.65 -11.83
N LEU A 45 21.32 -46.88 -12.54
CA LEU A 45 21.26 -47.67 -13.78
C LEU A 45 20.80 -46.73 -14.91
N PRO A 46 21.54 -46.66 -16.02
CA PRO A 46 21.16 -45.92 -17.19
C PRO A 46 19.97 -46.60 -17.87
N GLY A 47 18.83 -45.94 -18.00
CA GLY A 47 17.69 -46.44 -18.76
C GLY A 47 16.34 -46.40 -18.03
N LEU A 48 16.04 -45.35 -17.24
CA LEU A 48 14.64 -45.10 -16.86
C LEU A 48 13.84 -44.72 -18.10
N PRO A 49 12.73 -45.47 -18.41
CA PRO A 49 11.86 -45.06 -19.50
C PRO A 49 11.33 -43.64 -19.21
N SER A 50 11.57 -42.73 -20.15
CA SER A 50 11.04 -41.39 -20.12
C SER A 50 9.56 -41.45 -19.72
N ARG A 51 9.10 -40.53 -18.83
CA ARG A 51 7.69 -40.42 -18.46
C ARG A 51 6.85 -40.51 -19.74
N ARG A 52 6.07 -41.60 -19.86
CA ARG A 52 5.16 -41.77 -21.00
C ARG A 52 4.28 -40.52 -21.05
N HIS A 53 4.46 -39.71 -22.08
CA HIS A 53 3.58 -38.56 -22.31
C HIS A 53 2.15 -39.08 -22.43
N PRO A 54 1.17 -38.46 -21.77
CA PRO A 54 -0.24 -38.83 -21.95
C PRO A 54 -0.59 -38.80 -23.45
N ALA A 55 -1.42 -39.74 -23.90
CA ALA A 55 -1.84 -39.79 -25.32
C ALA A 55 -2.40 -38.48 -25.89
N ARG A 56 -2.87 -37.59 -25.02
CA ARG A 56 -3.39 -36.25 -25.33
C ARG A 56 -2.30 -35.15 -25.35
N SER A 57 -1.05 -35.45 -25.05
CA SER A 57 0.00 -34.41 -25.06
C SER A 57 0.55 -34.25 -26.47
N LEU A 58 0.79 -32.99 -26.85
CA LEU A 58 1.48 -32.68 -28.10
C LEU A 58 2.88 -33.23 -28.09
N SER A 59 3.31 -33.80 -29.20
CA SER A 59 4.70 -34.20 -29.43
C SER A 59 5.62 -32.98 -29.48
N GLU A 60 6.90 -33.19 -29.32
CA GLU A 60 7.90 -32.11 -29.38
C GLU A 60 7.90 -31.44 -30.77
N ALA A 61 7.71 -32.22 -31.86
CA ALA A 61 7.61 -31.70 -33.22
C ALA A 61 6.38 -30.76 -33.39
N GLU A 62 5.22 -31.18 -32.86
CA GLU A 62 4.00 -30.33 -32.89
C GLU A 62 4.19 -29.06 -32.06
N ARG A 63 4.84 -29.12 -30.92
CA ARG A 63 5.16 -27.94 -30.08
C ARG A 63 6.12 -26.99 -30.78
N ALA A 64 7.16 -27.49 -31.43
CA ALA A 64 8.09 -26.71 -32.21
C ALA A 64 7.39 -25.99 -33.37
N HIS A 65 6.55 -26.70 -34.11
CA HIS A 65 5.74 -26.13 -35.20
C HIS A 65 4.81 -25.03 -34.73
N ILE A 66 4.09 -25.25 -33.60
CA ILE A 66 3.22 -24.20 -33.03
C ILE A 66 4.03 -22.98 -32.60
N ARG A 67 5.20 -23.17 -32.02
CA ARG A 67 6.09 -22.05 -31.63
C ARG A 67 6.57 -21.25 -32.83
N GLU A 68 6.97 -21.93 -33.90
CA GLU A 68 7.38 -21.32 -35.16
C GLU A 68 6.24 -20.51 -35.78
N LEU A 69 5.04 -21.10 -35.83
CA LEU A 69 3.81 -20.44 -36.31
C LEU A 69 3.51 -19.17 -35.51
N LEU A 70 3.58 -19.22 -34.18
CA LEU A 70 3.34 -18.09 -33.31
C LEU A 70 4.38 -16.97 -33.47
N ASN A 71 5.60 -17.28 -33.92
CA ASN A 71 6.67 -16.35 -34.16
C ASN A 71 6.81 -15.96 -35.64
N SER A 72 5.92 -16.46 -36.52
CA SER A 72 5.89 -16.07 -37.93
C SER A 72 5.60 -14.58 -38.09
N GLU A 73 6.00 -13.99 -39.21
CA GLU A 73 5.74 -12.60 -39.55
C GLU A 73 4.23 -12.23 -39.46
N ARG A 74 3.36 -13.18 -39.81
CA ARG A 74 1.89 -12.99 -39.73
C ARG A 74 1.39 -12.86 -38.30
N PHE A 75 2.00 -13.53 -37.31
CA PHE A 75 1.46 -13.69 -35.96
C PHE A 75 2.36 -13.16 -34.84
N ALA A 76 3.56 -12.66 -35.17
CA ALA A 76 4.51 -12.19 -34.17
C ALA A 76 3.97 -11.11 -33.25
N ASP A 77 3.09 -10.25 -33.74
CA ASP A 77 2.46 -9.14 -33.01
C ASP A 77 1.07 -9.48 -32.46
N CYS A 78 0.59 -10.72 -32.71
CA CYS A 78 -0.75 -11.14 -32.30
C CYS A 78 -0.74 -11.87 -30.97
N ALA A 79 -1.73 -11.59 -30.12
CA ALA A 79 -1.96 -12.39 -28.92
C ALA A 79 -2.36 -13.83 -29.29
N PRO A 80 -1.87 -14.87 -28.56
CA PRO A 80 -2.20 -16.27 -28.86
C PRO A 80 -3.71 -16.56 -28.99
N ARG A 81 -4.56 -15.82 -28.28
CA ARG A 81 -6.01 -15.95 -28.40
C ARG A 81 -6.53 -15.45 -29.77
N THR A 82 -5.93 -14.39 -30.29
CA THR A 82 -6.24 -13.86 -31.64
C THR A 82 -5.73 -14.82 -32.71
N VAL A 83 -4.50 -15.32 -32.55
CA VAL A 83 -3.94 -16.33 -33.47
C VAL A 83 -4.82 -17.56 -33.55
N TRP A 84 -5.26 -18.08 -32.40
CA TRP A 84 -6.17 -19.23 -32.33
C TRP A 84 -7.48 -18.97 -33.10
N ALA A 85 -8.09 -17.80 -32.92
CA ALA A 85 -9.33 -17.46 -33.63
C ALA A 85 -9.10 -17.35 -35.15
N THR A 86 -8.03 -16.68 -35.57
CA THR A 86 -7.68 -16.54 -37.00
C THR A 86 -7.43 -17.92 -37.66
N LEU A 87 -6.74 -18.81 -36.94
CA LEU A 87 -6.50 -20.16 -37.47
C LEU A 87 -7.79 -20.98 -37.60
N LEU A 88 -8.76 -20.80 -36.70
CA LEU A 88 -10.07 -21.40 -36.84
C LEU A 88 -10.82 -20.88 -38.05
N ASP A 89 -10.75 -19.58 -38.32
CA ASP A 89 -11.35 -18.96 -39.52
C ASP A 89 -10.66 -19.50 -40.79
N ASP A 90 -9.36 -19.78 -40.72
CA ASP A 90 -8.56 -20.44 -41.79
C ASP A 90 -8.82 -21.99 -41.86
N GLN A 91 -9.78 -22.51 -41.08
CA GLN A 91 -10.07 -23.96 -40.98
C GLN A 91 -8.93 -24.82 -40.45
N GLN A 92 -8.05 -24.25 -39.66
CA GLN A 92 -6.90 -24.90 -39.04
C GLN A 92 -7.04 -24.99 -37.53
N TYR A 93 -6.72 -26.15 -36.94
CA TYR A 93 -6.67 -26.30 -35.50
C TYR A 93 -5.42 -27.06 -35.08
N HIS A 94 -4.54 -26.44 -34.34
CA HIS A 94 -3.31 -27.07 -33.82
C HIS A 94 -3.44 -27.40 -32.33
N CYS A 95 -3.89 -26.45 -31.51
CA CYS A 95 -4.13 -26.64 -30.07
C CYS A 95 -4.97 -25.50 -29.50
N SER A 96 -5.36 -25.59 -28.22
CA SER A 96 -6.06 -24.50 -27.55
C SER A 96 -5.14 -23.26 -27.36
N TRP A 97 -5.74 -22.09 -27.34
CA TRP A 97 -5.00 -20.85 -27.07
C TRP A 97 -4.25 -20.87 -25.71
N ARG A 98 -4.76 -21.61 -24.70
CA ARG A 98 -4.06 -21.82 -23.42
C ARG A 98 -2.78 -22.64 -23.60
N THR A 99 -2.80 -23.63 -24.48
CA THR A 99 -1.63 -24.41 -24.83
C THR A 99 -0.60 -23.57 -25.57
N MET A 100 -1.02 -22.66 -26.46
CA MET A 100 -0.12 -21.70 -27.12
C MET A 100 0.60 -20.81 -26.12
N TYR A 101 -0.12 -20.26 -25.13
CA TYR A 101 0.53 -19.49 -24.04
C TYR A 101 1.54 -20.33 -23.26
N ARG A 102 1.23 -21.59 -22.98
CA ARG A 102 2.16 -22.48 -22.26
C ARG A 102 3.42 -22.77 -23.06
N ILE A 103 3.32 -23.02 -24.35
CA ILE A 103 4.46 -23.20 -25.26
C ILE A 103 5.36 -21.97 -25.29
N LEU A 104 4.78 -20.78 -25.37
CA LEU A 104 5.52 -19.53 -25.29
C LEU A 104 6.17 -19.29 -23.92
N ALA A 105 5.48 -19.68 -22.84
CA ALA A 105 6.01 -19.57 -21.48
C ALA A 105 7.24 -20.45 -21.26
N GLU A 106 7.21 -21.70 -21.76
CA GLU A 106 8.33 -22.62 -21.70
C GLU A 106 9.56 -22.14 -22.49
N ALA A 107 9.34 -21.33 -23.54
CA ALA A 107 10.38 -20.70 -24.33
C ALA A 107 10.78 -19.28 -23.82
N ASP A 108 10.27 -18.85 -22.67
CA ASP A 108 10.43 -17.48 -22.12
C ASP A 108 10.01 -16.39 -23.12
N GLN A 109 9.01 -16.68 -23.96
CA GLN A 109 8.49 -15.80 -25.01
C GLN A 109 7.11 -15.21 -24.69
N VAL A 110 6.58 -15.40 -23.47
CA VAL A 110 5.38 -14.72 -23.00
C VAL A 110 5.75 -13.29 -22.61
N ARG A 111 5.59 -12.40 -23.56
CA ARG A 111 5.80 -10.96 -23.38
C ARG A 111 4.66 -10.20 -24.07
N GLU A 112 4.51 -8.94 -23.69
CA GLU A 112 3.62 -8.04 -24.42
C GLU A 112 4.07 -8.00 -25.89
N ARG A 113 3.24 -8.49 -26.80
CA ARG A 113 3.52 -8.53 -28.24
C ARG A 113 3.17 -7.23 -28.95
N ARG A 114 2.43 -6.34 -28.26
CA ARG A 114 2.19 -4.98 -28.73
C ARG A 114 3.42 -4.15 -28.39
N ASP A 115 3.81 -3.25 -29.27
CA ASP A 115 4.86 -2.26 -29.01
C ASP A 115 4.35 -1.23 -28.00
N GLN A 116 4.13 -1.69 -26.77
CA GLN A 116 3.81 -0.83 -25.64
C GLN A 116 5.14 -0.40 -25.01
N ILE A 117 5.28 0.90 -24.82
CA ILE A 117 6.38 1.47 -24.02
C ILE A 117 6.39 0.73 -22.69
N ARG A 118 7.43 -0.08 -22.46
CA ARG A 118 7.66 -0.70 -21.15
C ARG A 118 7.78 0.44 -20.16
N ARG A 119 6.78 0.57 -19.28
CA ARG A 119 6.90 1.49 -18.15
C ARG A 119 8.11 1.03 -17.35
N THR A 120 9.15 1.87 -17.34
CA THR A 120 10.28 1.67 -16.45
C THR A 120 9.75 1.50 -15.04
N GLY A 121 10.13 0.42 -14.35
CA GLY A 121 9.73 0.20 -12.97
C GLY A 121 10.25 1.37 -12.14
N TYR A 122 9.33 2.25 -11.68
CA TYR A 122 9.70 3.33 -10.79
C TYR A 122 10.05 2.75 -9.42
N SER A 123 11.27 3.00 -8.94
CA SER A 123 11.62 2.71 -7.55
C SER A 123 10.80 3.58 -6.60
N ALA A 124 10.40 3.02 -5.46
CA ALA A 124 9.73 3.80 -4.42
C ALA A 124 10.70 4.88 -3.92
N PRO A 125 10.26 6.16 -3.81
CA PRO A 125 11.10 7.16 -3.18
C PRO A 125 11.23 6.84 -1.69
N GLU A 126 12.45 6.63 -1.22
CA GLU A 126 12.77 6.42 0.20
C GLU A 126 13.12 7.77 0.81
N LEU A 127 12.21 8.34 1.61
CA LEU A 127 12.36 9.66 2.17
C LEU A 127 12.31 9.59 3.69
N LEU A 128 13.25 10.25 4.36
CA LEU A 128 13.41 10.29 5.80
C LEU A 128 13.28 11.73 6.32
N ALA A 129 12.54 11.89 7.42
CA ALA A 129 12.54 13.09 8.24
C ALA A 129 12.86 12.72 9.69
N THR A 130 13.80 13.42 10.31
CA THR A 130 14.21 13.29 11.72
C THR A 130 13.90 14.53 12.55
N ALA A 131 13.49 15.61 11.89
CA ALA A 131 13.07 16.86 12.50
C ALA A 131 12.01 17.56 11.63
N PRO A 132 11.30 18.55 12.19
CA PRO A 132 10.42 19.44 11.41
C PRO A 132 11.18 20.14 10.28
N ASN A 133 10.45 20.48 9.23
CA ASN A 133 10.95 21.24 8.06
C ASN A 133 12.07 20.56 7.25
N GLN A 134 12.21 19.23 7.35
CA GLN A 134 13.08 18.43 6.48
C GLN A 134 12.34 17.81 5.30
N LEU A 135 11.09 17.41 5.50
CA LEU A 135 10.28 16.76 4.47
C LEU A 135 8.83 17.24 4.56
N TRP A 136 8.36 17.87 3.51
CA TRP A 136 6.96 18.24 3.36
C TRP A 136 6.26 17.36 2.36
N SER A 137 5.02 17.00 2.65
CA SER A 137 4.08 16.37 1.72
C SER A 137 3.11 17.42 1.23
N TRP A 138 2.99 17.60 -0.09
CA TRP A 138 2.08 18.54 -0.69
C TRP A 138 1.06 17.82 -1.57
N ASP A 139 -0.20 18.18 -1.42
CA ASP A 139 -1.29 17.56 -2.16
C ASP A 139 -2.49 18.50 -2.30
N ILE A 140 -3.33 18.24 -3.31
CA ILE A 140 -4.53 19.02 -3.60
C ILE A 140 -5.76 18.11 -3.50
N THR A 141 -6.74 18.52 -2.71
CA THR A 141 -8.02 17.80 -2.65
C THR A 141 -9.18 18.66 -3.08
N LYS A 142 -10.21 18.03 -3.66
CA LYS A 142 -11.44 18.71 -4.10
C LYS A 142 -12.47 18.73 -2.98
N LEU A 143 -13.04 19.90 -2.71
CA LEU A 143 -14.20 20.12 -1.87
C LEU A 143 -15.41 20.36 -2.77
N ARG A 144 -16.56 19.77 -2.44
CA ARG A 144 -17.78 19.90 -3.26
C ARG A 144 -18.31 21.33 -3.20
N GLY A 145 -18.51 21.95 -4.35
CA GLY A 145 -19.13 23.24 -4.52
C GLY A 145 -20.66 23.20 -4.49
N PRO A 146 -21.33 24.31 -4.78
CA PRO A 146 -22.79 24.46 -4.62
C PRO A 146 -23.60 23.57 -5.56
N ALA A 147 -23.13 23.34 -6.78
CA ALA A 147 -23.79 22.51 -7.77
C ALA A 147 -23.07 21.18 -8.00
N THR A 148 -23.75 20.23 -8.61
CA THR A 148 -23.14 18.97 -9.06
C THR A 148 -22.02 19.29 -10.04
N TRP A 149 -20.87 18.61 -9.89
CA TRP A 149 -19.65 18.81 -10.69
C TRP A 149 -18.91 20.14 -10.48
N THR A 150 -19.32 20.97 -9.52
CA THR A 150 -18.53 22.12 -9.09
C THR A 150 -17.64 21.76 -7.91
N TYR A 151 -16.41 22.27 -7.89
CA TYR A 151 -15.42 21.97 -6.86
C TYR A 151 -14.60 23.20 -6.51
N TYR A 152 -14.22 23.29 -5.24
CA TYR A 152 -13.14 24.14 -4.77
C TYR A 152 -11.90 23.29 -4.52
N TYR A 153 -10.73 23.82 -4.78
CA TYR A 153 -9.45 23.11 -4.68
C TYR A 153 -8.73 23.53 -3.41
N LEU A 154 -8.54 22.59 -2.51
CA LEU A 154 -7.81 22.79 -1.27
C LEU A 154 -6.39 22.26 -1.44
N TYR A 155 -5.43 23.18 -1.45
CA TYR A 155 -4.00 22.94 -1.44
C TYR A 155 -3.54 22.81 0.00
N VAL A 156 -2.75 21.79 0.33
CA VAL A 156 -2.24 21.56 1.68
C VAL A 156 -0.77 21.18 1.61
N ILE A 157 0.05 21.84 2.40
CA ILE A 157 1.44 21.48 2.67
C ILE A 157 1.51 21.01 4.12
N LEU A 158 1.96 19.77 4.30
CA LEU A 158 2.03 19.10 5.58
C LEU A 158 3.48 18.69 5.87
N ASP A 159 3.98 19.05 7.03
CA ASP A 159 5.26 18.55 7.52
C ASP A 159 5.16 17.07 7.92
N VAL A 160 5.98 16.21 7.30
CA VAL A 160 5.89 14.76 7.46
C VAL A 160 6.30 14.31 8.84
N PHE A 161 7.24 14.98 9.50
CA PHE A 161 7.71 14.63 10.82
C PHE A 161 6.70 14.99 11.90
N SER A 162 6.28 16.24 11.96
CA SER A 162 5.38 16.75 13.00
C SER A 162 3.89 16.53 12.70
N ARG A 163 3.52 16.21 11.46
CA ARG A 163 2.14 16.17 10.95
C ARG A 163 1.47 17.54 10.91
N ALA A 164 2.19 18.63 11.15
CA ALA A 164 1.65 19.98 11.11
C ALA A 164 1.30 20.39 9.67
N VAL A 165 0.15 21.01 9.50
CA VAL A 165 -0.20 21.72 8.26
C VAL A 165 0.49 23.07 8.32
N VAL A 166 1.61 23.20 7.59
CA VAL A 166 2.44 24.43 7.56
C VAL A 166 1.92 25.46 6.57
N GLY A 167 1.23 25.03 5.52
CA GLY A 167 0.60 25.90 4.54
C GLY A 167 -0.69 25.31 3.99
N TRP A 168 -1.69 26.15 3.74
CA TRP A 168 -2.89 25.74 3.03
C TRP A 168 -3.55 26.93 2.31
N MET A 169 -4.27 26.62 1.24
CA MET A 169 -4.97 27.59 0.44
C MET A 169 -6.21 26.97 -0.22
N LEU A 170 -7.25 27.75 -0.46
CA LEU A 170 -8.43 27.38 -1.24
C LEU A 170 -8.56 28.24 -2.49
N ALA A 171 -8.83 27.60 -3.62
CA ALA A 171 -9.01 28.24 -4.91
C ALA A 171 -10.20 27.63 -5.69
N GLU A 172 -10.69 28.36 -6.70
CA GLU A 172 -11.76 27.90 -7.59
C GLU A 172 -11.24 26.97 -8.71
N ARG A 173 -9.94 26.97 -8.95
CA ARG A 173 -9.28 26.16 -9.97
C ARG A 173 -7.94 25.64 -9.48
N GLU A 174 -7.47 24.58 -10.09
CA GLU A 174 -6.11 24.10 -9.94
C GLU A 174 -5.20 24.90 -10.88
N ASP A 175 -4.21 25.58 -10.30
CA ASP A 175 -3.33 26.50 -11.03
C ASP A 175 -1.91 26.45 -10.48
N ALA A 176 -0.92 26.43 -11.38
CA ALA A 176 0.49 26.33 -11.01
C ALA A 176 1.01 27.60 -10.31
N SER A 177 0.53 28.78 -10.68
CA SER A 177 0.95 30.05 -10.06
C SER A 177 0.47 30.15 -8.61
N LEU A 178 -0.71 29.61 -8.32
CA LEU A 178 -1.23 29.52 -6.96
C LEU A 178 -0.40 28.55 -6.10
N ALA A 179 0.02 27.43 -6.68
CA ALA A 179 0.91 26.48 -6.02
C ALA A 179 2.27 27.11 -5.71
N GLU A 180 2.84 27.83 -6.68
CA GLU A 180 4.09 28.57 -6.53
C GLU A 180 4.01 29.59 -5.40
N ALA A 181 2.98 30.43 -5.38
CA ALA A 181 2.76 31.42 -4.33
C ALA A 181 2.63 30.78 -2.95
N LEU A 182 1.83 29.71 -2.83
CA LEU A 182 1.66 29.00 -1.55
C LEU A 182 2.98 28.42 -1.04
N ILE A 183 3.78 27.81 -1.90
CA ILE A 183 5.08 27.23 -1.52
C ILE A 183 6.03 28.34 -1.07
N ALA A 184 6.14 29.44 -1.84
CA ALA A 184 7.00 30.57 -1.51
C ALA A 184 6.62 31.19 -0.15
N ASP A 185 5.33 31.47 0.06
CA ASP A 185 4.82 32.04 1.32
C ASP A 185 5.07 31.09 2.49
N THR A 186 4.87 29.78 2.29
CA THR A 186 5.10 28.78 3.34
C THR A 186 6.58 28.66 3.69
N CYS A 187 7.47 28.63 2.70
CA CYS A 187 8.92 28.62 2.93
C CYS A 187 9.40 29.86 3.69
N ALA A 188 8.90 31.04 3.31
CA ALA A 188 9.23 32.30 4.00
C ALA A 188 8.73 32.32 5.44
N LYS A 189 7.46 31.87 5.67
CA LYS A 189 6.85 31.79 7.01
C LYS A 189 7.60 30.84 7.94
N GLU A 190 8.00 29.65 7.42
CA GLU A 190 8.70 28.62 8.19
C GLU A 190 10.22 28.88 8.29
N GLY A 191 10.72 29.95 7.66
CA GLY A 191 12.15 30.30 7.70
C GLY A 191 13.06 29.23 7.09
N ILE A 192 12.63 28.62 5.98
CA ILE A 192 13.38 27.53 5.35
C ILE A 192 14.71 28.04 4.81
N VAL A 193 15.78 27.36 5.21
CA VAL A 193 17.16 27.62 4.75
C VAL A 193 17.59 26.48 3.81
N PRO A 194 18.08 26.79 2.59
CA PRO A 194 18.61 25.77 1.69
C PRO A 194 19.83 25.05 2.31
N PRO A 195 20.06 23.75 2.08
CA PRO A 195 19.27 22.75 1.31
C PRO A 195 18.46 21.81 2.22
N GLN A 196 17.87 22.28 3.30
CA GLN A 196 17.26 21.43 4.35
C GLN A 196 15.95 20.76 3.94
N LEU A 197 15.18 21.32 3.01
CA LEU A 197 13.82 20.88 2.73
C LEU A 197 13.74 20.02 1.47
N THR A 198 12.99 18.91 1.59
CA THR A 198 12.49 18.13 0.45
C THR A 198 10.97 18.25 0.39
N ILE A 199 10.41 18.57 -0.78
CA ILE A 199 8.97 18.54 -1.01
C ILE A 199 8.62 17.30 -1.81
N HIS A 200 7.76 16.46 -1.24
CA HIS A 200 7.20 15.27 -1.86
C HIS A 200 5.76 15.51 -2.30
N ALA A 201 5.46 15.25 -3.56
CA ALA A 201 4.15 15.47 -4.14
C ALA A 201 3.75 14.38 -5.11
N ASP A 202 2.45 14.32 -5.45
CA ASP A 202 1.99 13.53 -6.57
C ASP A 202 2.51 14.11 -7.92
N ARG A 203 2.09 13.50 -9.03
CA ARG A 203 2.40 13.98 -10.38
C ARG A 203 1.31 14.87 -10.96
N GLY A 204 0.55 15.58 -10.13
CA GLY A 204 -0.45 16.53 -10.56
C GLY A 204 0.11 17.61 -11.49
N SER A 205 -0.75 18.18 -12.34
CA SER A 205 -0.36 19.17 -13.36
C SER A 205 0.29 20.41 -12.75
N ALA A 206 -0.21 20.89 -11.62
CA ALA A 206 0.37 22.02 -10.91
C ALA A 206 1.80 21.73 -10.44
N MET A 207 2.05 20.50 -9.93
CA MET A 207 3.34 20.13 -9.38
C MET A 207 4.40 19.83 -10.44
N THR A 208 3.99 19.38 -11.62
CA THR A 208 4.90 19.13 -12.74
C THR A 208 5.21 20.39 -13.56
N SER A 209 4.61 21.52 -13.19
CA SER A 209 4.80 22.78 -13.91
C SER A 209 6.25 23.28 -13.84
N LYS A 210 6.69 23.97 -14.90
CA LYS A 210 8.01 24.61 -14.94
C LYS A 210 8.18 25.70 -13.90
N ALA A 211 7.12 26.48 -13.63
CA ALA A 211 7.14 27.56 -12.65
C ALA A 211 7.48 27.05 -11.25
N VAL A 212 6.78 26.01 -10.77
CA VAL A 212 7.08 25.37 -9.47
C VAL A 212 8.49 24.76 -9.47
N ALA A 213 8.93 24.15 -10.59
CA ALA A 213 10.28 23.59 -10.66
C ALA A 213 11.37 24.66 -10.54
N HIS A 214 11.21 25.81 -11.20
CA HIS A 214 12.14 26.93 -11.08
C HIS A 214 12.15 27.52 -9.66
N LEU A 215 10.97 27.79 -9.08
CA LEU A 215 10.89 28.27 -7.68
C LEU A 215 11.63 27.35 -6.71
N LEU A 216 11.41 26.03 -6.79
CA LEU A 216 12.06 25.08 -5.89
C LEU A 216 13.58 25.04 -6.09
N ALA A 217 14.05 25.18 -7.34
CA ALA A 217 15.48 25.30 -7.63
C ALA A 217 16.06 26.59 -7.05
N ASP A 218 15.38 27.72 -7.19
CA ASP A 218 15.79 29.02 -6.65
C ASP A 218 15.82 29.04 -5.13
N LEU A 219 14.86 28.33 -4.49
CA LEU A 219 14.83 28.14 -3.04
C LEU A 219 15.78 27.04 -2.53
N GLY A 220 16.50 26.36 -3.40
CA GLY A 220 17.35 25.22 -3.03
C GLY A 220 16.60 24.03 -2.41
N VAL A 221 15.32 23.88 -2.72
CA VAL A 221 14.43 22.83 -2.20
C VAL A 221 14.44 21.62 -3.11
N THR A 222 14.71 20.46 -2.56
CA THR A 222 14.69 19.20 -3.31
C THR A 222 13.26 18.77 -3.61
N LYS A 223 12.99 18.38 -4.86
CA LYS A 223 11.69 17.91 -5.31
C LYS A 223 11.68 16.41 -5.54
N THR A 224 10.68 15.72 -5.02
CA THR A 224 10.45 14.30 -5.26
C THR A 224 9.00 14.05 -5.65
N HIS A 225 8.76 12.94 -6.35
CA HIS A 225 7.41 12.57 -6.79
C HIS A 225 7.08 11.14 -6.39
N SER A 226 5.79 10.92 -6.09
CA SER A 226 5.24 9.58 -5.96
C SER A 226 5.32 8.78 -7.27
N ARG A 227 5.27 7.47 -7.14
CA ARG A 227 5.11 6.58 -8.29
C ARG A 227 3.74 6.78 -8.93
N PRO A 228 3.61 6.67 -10.26
CA PRO A 228 2.31 6.79 -10.92
C PRO A 228 1.33 5.74 -10.38
N HIS A 229 0.13 6.17 -10.02
CA HIS A 229 -0.97 5.31 -9.54
C HIS A 229 -0.68 4.49 -8.27
N VAL A 230 0.25 4.94 -7.43
CA VAL A 230 0.56 4.31 -6.13
C VAL A 230 0.17 5.26 -5.01
N SER A 231 -0.99 5.02 -4.37
CA SER A 231 -1.50 5.84 -3.26
C SER A 231 -0.62 5.76 -2.00
N ASN A 232 0.03 4.62 -1.76
CA ASN A 232 0.87 4.42 -0.58
C ASN A 232 2.08 5.37 -0.50
N ASP A 233 2.39 6.11 -1.55
CA ASP A 233 3.47 7.09 -1.55
C ASP A 233 3.06 8.43 -0.90
N HIS A 234 1.74 8.65 -0.59
CA HIS A 234 1.22 9.86 0.06
C HIS A 234 0.44 9.59 1.36
N PRO A 235 0.90 8.75 2.27
CA PRO A 235 0.11 8.30 3.43
C PRO A 235 -0.26 9.46 4.37
N CYS A 236 0.58 10.48 4.46
CA CYS A 236 0.38 11.62 5.37
C CYS A 236 -0.73 12.55 4.89
N SER A 237 -0.72 12.94 3.61
CA SER A 237 -1.77 13.78 3.01
C SER A 237 -3.11 13.06 2.97
N GLU A 238 -3.13 11.77 2.62
CA GLU A 238 -4.36 10.96 2.63
C GLU A 238 -4.98 10.89 4.04
N ALA A 239 -4.17 10.67 5.08
CA ALA A 239 -4.65 10.63 6.46
C ALA A 239 -5.20 11.99 6.91
N ALA A 240 -4.55 13.10 6.54
CA ALA A 240 -5.02 14.45 6.83
C ALA A 240 -6.35 14.74 6.13
N PHE A 241 -6.49 14.37 4.85
CA PHE A 241 -7.74 14.54 4.11
C PHE A 241 -8.87 13.63 4.61
N LYS A 242 -8.57 12.43 5.09
CA LYS A 242 -9.56 11.60 5.79
C LYS A 242 -10.04 12.31 7.07
N THR A 243 -9.13 12.81 7.90
CA THR A 243 -9.46 13.55 9.11
C THR A 243 -10.34 14.77 8.79
N LEU A 244 -10.08 15.49 7.70
CA LEU A 244 -10.86 16.61 7.24
C LEU A 244 -12.26 16.19 6.80
N LYS A 245 -12.37 15.25 5.86
CA LYS A 245 -13.64 14.89 5.19
C LYS A 245 -14.58 14.06 6.04
N TYR A 246 -14.05 13.30 7.02
CA TYR A 246 -14.86 12.50 7.93
C TYR A 246 -15.19 13.18 9.25
N ARG A 247 -14.83 14.46 9.41
CA ARG A 247 -15.21 15.23 10.59
C ARG A 247 -16.73 15.43 10.61
N PRO A 248 -17.43 15.24 11.73
CA PRO A 248 -18.88 15.40 11.82
C PRO A 248 -19.40 16.77 11.39
N SER A 249 -18.57 17.84 11.54
CA SER A 249 -18.89 19.21 11.11
C SER A 249 -18.55 19.50 9.64
N TYR A 250 -18.05 18.50 8.88
CA TYR A 250 -17.73 18.71 7.46
C TYR A 250 -19.03 18.82 6.66
N PRO A 251 -19.27 19.93 5.95
CA PRO A 251 -20.50 20.11 5.18
C PRO A 251 -20.47 19.26 3.91
N ASP A 252 -21.62 18.71 3.50
CA ASP A 252 -21.70 17.96 2.24
C ASP A 252 -21.29 18.82 1.03
N ARG A 253 -21.65 20.12 1.05
CA ARG A 253 -21.34 21.10 0.00
C ARG A 253 -21.05 22.46 0.60
N PHE A 254 -20.21 23.23 -0.10
CA PHE A 254 -19.94 24.63 0.22
C PHE A 254 -20.65 25.53 -0.78
N GLY A 255 -21.36 26.56 -0.29
CA GLY A 255 -22.08 27.50 -1.14
C GLY A 255 -21.14 28.40 -1.97
N ARG A 256 -20.14 28.98 -1.31
CA ARG A 256 -19.15 29.87 -1.93
C ARG A 256 -17.74 29.52 -1.45
N LEU A 257 -16.73 29.96 -2.17
CA LEU A 257 -15.33 29.78 -1.78
C LEU A 257 -15.04 30.40 -0.39
N ILE A 258 -15.65 31.54 -0.08
CA ILE A 258 -15.50 32.19 1.23
C ILE A 258 -16.05 31.34 2.37
N ASP A 259 -17.14 30.59 2.14
CA ASP A 259 -17.75 29.71 3.12
C ASP A 259 -16.83 28.51 3.39
N ALA A 260 -16.21 27.97 2.33
CA ALA A 260 -15.18 26.92 2.45
C ALA A 260 -13.95 27.40 3.23
N ARG A 261 -13.48 28.64 3.00
CA ARG A 261 -12.36 29.24 3.74
C ARG A 261 -12.72 29.47 5.21
N ALA A 262 -13.94 29.97 5.48
CA ALA A 262 -14.41 30.17 6.84
C ALA A 262 -14.50 28.87 7.66
N TRP A 263 -14.85 27.76 7.00
CA TRP A 263 -14.85 26.43 7.63
C TRP A 263 -13.44 25.86 7.77
N ALA A 264 -12.58 26.01 6.76
CA ALA A 264 -11.25 25.40 6.74
C ALA A 264 -10.29 26.03 7.78
N ARG A 265 -10.38 27.34 8.03
CA ARG A 265 -9.52 28.05 8.97
C ARG A 265 -9.60 27.47 10.39
N PRO A 266 -10.76 27.40 11.06
CA PRO A 266 -10.86 26.79 12.38
C PRO A 266 -10.58 25.27 12.36
N PHE A 267 -10.80 24.59 11.22
CA PHE A 267 -10.40 23.19 11.08
C PHE A 267 -8.88 23.01 11.17
N PHE A 268 -8.08 23.78 10.42
CA PHE A 268 -6.62 23.65 10.45
C PHE A 268 -6.02 24.16 11.77
N ASP A 269 -6.63 25.16 12.38
CA ASP A 269 -6.25 25.59 13.73
C ASP A 269 -6.48 24.46 14.76
N TRP A 270 -7.66 23.84 14.75
CA TRP A 270 -7.96 22.67 15.56
C TRP A 270 -7.02 21.50 15.24
N TYR A 271 -6.76 21.21 13.96
CA TYR A 271 -5.90 20.11 13.53
C TYR A 271 -4.47 20.28 14.06
N ASN A 272 -3.91 21.47 13.96
CA ASN A 272 -2.56 21.73 14.41
C ASN A 272 -2.43 21.77 15.95
N HIS A 273 -3.37 22.38 16.66
CA HIS A 273 -3.20 22.68 18.07
C HIS A 273 -3.93 21.73 19.03
N ILE A 274 -5.06 21.16 18.61
CA ILE A 274 -5.94 20.39 19.50
C ILE A 274 -5.97 18.89 19.14
N HIS A 275 -6.03 18.57 17.85
CA HIS A 275 -6.09 17.17 17.39
C HIS A 275 -4.89 16.35 17.90
N ARG A 276 -5.19 15.17 18.48
CA ARG A 276 -4.16 14.24 18.98
C ARG A 276 -3.88 13.19 17.95
N HIS A 277 -2.66 13.21 17.39
CA HIS A 277 -2.28 12.33 16.31
C HIS A 277 -1.56 11.08 16.84
N SER A 278 -2.10 9.88 16.58
CA SER A 278 -1.53 8.61 17.07
C SER A 278 -0.08 8.39 16.63
N GLY A 279 0.27 8.74 15.39
CA GLY A 279 1.61 8.57 14.83
C GLY A 279 2.69 9.47 15.42
N ILE A 280 2.35 10.39 16.33
CA ILE A 280 3.30 11.27 17.03
C ILE A 280 3.06 11.26 18.54
N GLY A 281 2.78 10.07 19.11
CA GLY A 281 2.65 9.90 20.55
C GLY A 281 1.42 10.60 21.15
N LEU A 282 0.33 10.72 20.40
CA LEU A 282 -0.88 11.45 20.82
C LEU A 282 -0.59 12.90 21.24
N LEU A 283 0.40 13.52 20.64
CA LEU A 283 0.65 14.97 20.74
C LEU A 283 -0.14 15.71 19.65
N SER A 284 -0.28 17.03 19.81
CA SER A 284 -0.75 17.88 18.72
C SER A 284 0.38 18.15 17.74
N PRO A 285 0.10 18.28 16.43
CA PRO A 285 1.11 18.60 15.43
C PRO A 285 1.96 19.84 15.77
N ALA A 286 1.33 20.92 16.24
CA ALA A 286 2.03 22.15 16.64
C ALA A 286 3.01 21.92 17.79
N THR A 287 2.70 21.06 18.78
CA THR A 287 3.61 20.75 19.88
C THR A 287 4.90 20.07 19.37
N VAL A 288 4.77 19.14 18.41
CA VAL A 288 5.91 18.46 17.83
C VAL A 288 6.68 19.41 16.91
N HIS A 289 6.00 20.19 16.10
CA HIS A 289 6.59 21.14 15.17
C HIS A 289 7.42 22.22 15.88
N ALA A 290 6.93 22.70 17.02
CA ALA A 290 7.64 23.66 17.87
C ALA A 290 8.77 23.05 18.73
N GLY A 291 9.09 21.74 18.56
CA GLY A 291 10.16 21.06 19.34
C GLY A 291 9.79 20.84 20.81
N GLN A 292 8.53 20.97 21.21
CA GLN A 292 8.07 20.86 22.60
C GLN A 292 7.68 19.42 23.00
N ALA A 293 7.88 18.45 22.12
CA ALA A 293 7.44 17.06 22.32
C ALA A 293 8.04 16.43 23.58
N SER A 294 9.35 16.59 23.81
CA SER A 294 10.04 16.01 24.96
C SER A 294 9.53 16.56 26.29
N ALA A 295 9.33 17.87 26.38
CA ALA A 295 8.77 18.51 27.58
C ALA A 295 7.34 18.01 27.88
N GLN A 296 6.50 17.87 26.86
CA GLN A 296 5.14 17.39 27.03
C GLN A 296 5.10 15.91 27.43
N VAL A 297 5.99 15.07 26.88
CA VAL A 297 6.13 13.66 27.27
C VAL A 297 6.60 13.54 28.74
N ALA A 298 7.58 14.35 29.14
CA ALA A 298 8.04 14.39 30.55
C ALA A 298 6.91 14.80 31.50
N ALA A 299 6.14 15.81 31.17
CA ALA A 299 4.98 16.22 31.98
C ALA A 299 3.93 15.10 32.10
N ARG A 300 3.65 14.37 31.00
CA ARG A 300 2.76 13.20 31.05
C ARG A 300 3.31 12.07 31.91
N GLN A 301 4.63 11.82 31.86
CA GLN A 301 5.27 10.83 32.70
C GLN A 301 5.10 11.15 34.20
N GLN A 302 5.26 12.41 34.59
CA GLN A 302 5.04 12.83 35.98
C GLN A 302 3.61 12.52 36.45
N VAL A 303 2.58 12.78 35.62
CA VAL A 303 1.20 12.45 35.95
C VAL A 303 1.01 10.95 36.12
N LEU A 304 1.60 10.14 35.22
CA LEU A 304 1.51 8.68 35.29
C LEU A 304 2.25 8.12 36.52
N ASP A 305 3.37 8.73 36.90
CA ASP A 305 4.13 8.34 38.10
C ASP A 305 3.35 8.61 39.38
N LEU A 306 2.71 9.77 39.48
CA LEU A 306 1.82 10.07 40.62
C LEU A 306 0.64 9.12 40.68
N ALA A 307 0.02 8.78 39.54
CA ALA A 307 -1.05 7.80 39.49
C ALA A 307 -0.59 6.39 39.91
N TYR A 308 0.60 5.99 39.48
CA TYR A 308 1.21 4.72 39.85
C TYR A 308 1.53 4.64 41.36
N LEU A 309 2.06 5.71 41.93
CA LEU A 309 2.34 5.79 43.38
C LEU A 309 1.07 5.73 44.21
N ALA A 310 -0.01 6.36 43.73
CA ALA A 310 -1.31 6.36 44.46
C ALA A 310 -2.02 5.01 44.36
N HIS A 311 -1.89 4.28 43.25
CA HIS A 311 -2.66 3.06 42.97
C HIS A 311 -1.84 2.04 42.15
N PRO A 312 -0.74 1.48 42.71
CA PRO A 312 0.11 0.55 41.95
C PRO A 312 -0.64 -0.74 41.54
N GLU A 313 -1.66 -1.13 42.28
CA GLU A 313 -2.48 -2.30 42.01
C GLU A 313 -3.29 -2.21 40.70
N ARG A 314 -3.48 -1.00 40.16
CA ARG A 314 -4.18 -0.77 38.89
C ARG A 314 -3.31 -0.99 37.68
N PHE A 315 -1.99 -1.06 37.85
CA PHE A 315 -1.02 -1.12 36.76
C PHE A 315 -0.39 -2.52 36.67
N VAL A 316 -1.11 -3.46 36.08
CA VAL A 316 -0.72 -4.89 36.00
C VAL A 316 0.60 -5.12 35.28
N ARG A 317 0.97 -4.21 34.35
CA ARG A 317 2.23 -4.28 33.57
C ARG A 317 3.39 -3.50 34.19
N GLY A 318 3.28 -3.05 35.44
CA GLY A 318 4.24 -2.21 36.12
C GLY A 318 4.06 -0.72 35.80
N ARG A 319 5.09 0.09 36.06
CA ARG A 319 5.07 1.56 35.90
C ARG A 319 4.69 1.96 34.48
N PRO A 320 3.62 2.76 34.28
CA PRO A 320 3.15 3.15 32.95
C PRO A 320 4.07 4.19 32.30
N THR A 321 4.10 4.20 30.98
CA THR A 321 4.84 5.20 30.19
C THR A 321 3.90 5.84 29.15
N PRO A 322 4.09 7.13 28.83
CA PRO A 322 3.31 7.75 27.74
C PRO A 322 3.67 7.13 26.38
N PRO A 323 2.78 7.26 25.39
CA PRO A 323 3.07 6.80 24.03
C PRO A 323 4.35 7.43 23.51
N PRO A 324 5.23 6.64 22.85
CA PRO A 324 6.49 7.14 22.31
C PRO A 324 6.27 8.12 21.15
N VAL A 325 7.15 9.11 21.06
CA VAL A 325 7.24 10.01 19.90
C VAL A 325 8.28 9.44 18.94
N PRO A 326 8.02 9.32 17.64
CA PRO A 326 9.00 8.82 16.71
C PRO A 326 10.20 9.77 16.59
N THR A 327 11.39 9.21 16.53
CA THR A 327 12.63 9.96 16.27
C THR A 327 12.92 10.08 14.77
N ALA A 328 12.26 9.28 13.96
CA ALA A 328 12.39 9.26 12.51
C ALA A 328 11.06 8.85 11.87
N VAL A 329 10.70 9.52 10.78
CA VAL A 329 9.50 9.23 9.99
C VAL A 329 9.89 9.02 8.54
N TRP A 330 9.38 7.94 7.96
CA TRP A 330 9.69 7.55 6.60
C TRP A 330 8.47 7.64 5.69
N ILE A 331 8.71 8.03 4.45
CA ILE A 331 7.86 7.65 3.31
C ILE A 331 8.59 6.52 2.59
N ASN A 332 7.98 5.33 2.48
CA ASN A 332 8.57 4.11 1.95
C ASN A 332 9.90 3.73 2.63
N PRO A 333 9.89 3.27 3.87
CA PRO A 333 11.11 2.86 4.57
C PRO A 333 11.80 1.71 3.84
N PRO A 334 13.15 1.68 3.79
CA PRO A 334 13.89 0.55 3.22
C PRO A 334 13.57 -0.75 3.93
N LEU A 335 13.63 -1.89 3.24
CA LEU A 335 13.26 -3.21 3.76
C LEU A 335 13.93 -3.55 5.12
N ARG A 336 15.20 -3.15 5.32
CA ARG A 336 15.91 -3.35 6.59
C ARG A 336 15.35 -2.50 7.75
N ALA A 337 14.79 -1.34 7.48
CA ALA A 337 14.17 -0.50 8.49
C ALA A 337 12.77 -1.01 8.90
N GLN A 338 12.11 -1.79 8.06
CA GLN A 338 10.81 -2.40 8.37
C GLN A 338 10.93 -3.55 9.39
N GLU A 339 12.07 -4.23 9.46
CA GLU A 339 12.31 -5.33 10.41
C GLU A 339 12.57 -4.84 11.84
N THR A 340 13.00 -3.59 12.03
CA THR A 340 13.34 -3.01 13.34
C THR A 340 12.22 -2.18 13.97
N ALA A 341 11.14 -1.90 13.23
CA ALA A 341 9.98 -1.18 13.78
C ALA A 341 9.18 -2.10 14.72
N PRO A 342 8.83 -1.68 15.95
CA PRO A 342 7.95 -2.46 16.82
C PRO A 342 6.61 -2.65 16.10
N ARG A 343 6.21 -3.92 15.93
CA ARG A 343 4.90 -4.26 15.35
C ARG A 343 3.83 -3.74 16.30
N ASP A 344 2.99 -2.85 15.79
CA ASP A 344 1.81 -2.35 16.51
C ASP A 344 0.82 -3.52 16.66
N VAL A 345 0.74 -4.08 17.86
CA VAL A 345 -0.08 -5.27 18.18
C VAL A 345 -1.55 -4.90 18.42
N SER A 346 -1.96 -3.68 18.11
CA SER A 346 -3.30 -3.15 18.38
C SER A 346 -4.36 -3.37 17.29
N ALA A 347 -4.04 -4.09 16.21
CA ALA A 347 -5.01 -4.46 15.20
C ALA A 347 -5.50 -5.91 15.38
N VAL A 348 -6.05 -6.23 16.55
CA VAL A 348 -6.93 -7.41 16.70
C VAL A 348 -8.33 -6.97 16.32
N SER A 349 -8.76 -7.42 15.17
CA SER A 349 -10.11 -7.33 14.66
C SER A 349 -11.12 -7.96 15.62
N ASP A 350 -11.91 -7.14 16.28
CA ASP A 350 -13.19 -7.57 16.87
C ASP A 350 -14.21 -7.78 15.74
N THR A 351 -14.23 -8.99 15.21
CA THR A 351 -15.38 -9.54 14.49
C THR A 351 -16.26 -10.25 15.51
N SER A 352 -17.04 -9.51 16.28
CA SER A 352 -18.19 -10.09 17.00
C SER A 352 -19.43 -9.97 16.12
N THR A 353 -19.75 -11.08 15.51
CA THR A 353 -21.04 -11.46 14.94
C THR A 353 -22.19 -11.06 15.87
N ILE A 354 -23.07 -10.19 15.39
CA ILE A 354 -24.44 -10.07 15.91
C ILE A 354 -25.36 -10.62 14.83
N ALA A 355 -25.99 -11.74 15.10
CA ALA A 355 -27.19 -12.26 14.46
C ALA A 355 -28.25 -12.52 15.57
N PRO A 356 -29.54 -12.67 15.22
CA PRO A 356 -30.42 -11.88 14.33
C PRO A 356 -31.32 -10.95 15.14
#